data_346a24d0872ab1b35c34042ad094aaca
#
_entry.id   346a24d0872ab1b35c34042ad094aaca
#
_cell.length_a   1.000
_cell.length_b   1.000
_cell.length_c   1.000
_cell.angle_alpha   90.00
_cell.angle_beta   90.00
_cell.angle_gamma   90.00
#
_symmetry.space_group_name_H-M   'P 1'
#
loop_
_entity.id
_entity.type
_entity.pdbx_description
1 polymer ?
#
loop_
_entity_poly.entity_id
_entity_poly.type
_entity_poly.pdbx_seq_one_letter_code
_entity_poly.pdbx_strand_id
1 'polypeptide(L)'
;KEMKVKNIFILAAMSLTLASCSDLFEPAEENNRGLDEIYNEPTYAQGLLGYGYAMLPYNTKSVTDIATDDAVSNDLTNSFLKMATGSWTANSDPMSRWTNGRASIQYLNIFLQEVDKVNWAKDENARKMYCDSRKGEAYALRALNLYYLLMNHGGWTADGKLLGVPNLTEPETSTDDFNKPRNTFQECLDQIYSDLDEAAKLLPLDYNDLTNDNDVPAKYKEIGVKTAGDYNRVFGSIMRGRISGRIAEAIRSQVSLLAASPAFSEGTNVDYAKAADDAATV
;
A
#
# COMPACT_ATOMS: atom_id res chain seq x y z
N LYS A 1 64.99 38.64 7.35
CA LYS A 1 63.61 39.09 7.54
C LYS A 1 62.70 38.55 6.40
N GLU A 2 63.21 38.50 5.17
CA GLU A 2 62.46 38.01 3.99
C GLU A 2 62.16 36.52 4.01
N MET A 3 63.01 35.68 4.57
CA MET A 3 62.81 34.22 4.65
C MET A 3 61.65 33.83 5.60
N LYS A 4 61.36 34.62 6.62
CA LYS A 4 60.19 34.36 7.50
C LYS A 4 58.85 34.67 6.87
N VAL A 5 58.83 35.69 6.01
CA VAL A 5 57.61 36.06 5.30
C VAL A 5 57.24 35.03 4.23
N LYS A 6 58.22 34.52 3.47
CA LYS A 6 58.02 33.44 2.48
C LYS A 6 57.44 32.16 3.11
N ASN A 7 57.96 31.77 4.29
CA ASN A 7 57.47 30.58 4.99
C ASN A 7 56.04 30.74 5.53
N ILE A 8 55.65 31.95 5.91
CA ILE A 8 54.26 32.25 6.35
C ILE A 8 53.31 32.19 5.16
N PHE A 9 53.71 32.67 3.97
CA PHE A 9 52.87 32.56 2.76
C PHE A 9 52.76 31.12 2.28
N ILE A 10 53.80 30.29 2.41
CA ILE A 10 53.73 28.85 2.07
C ILE A 10 52.84 28.09 3.05
N LEU A 11 52.90 28.39 4.36
CA LEU A 11 52.00 27.80 5.36
C LEU A 11 50.54 28.23 5.15
N ALA A 12 50.28 29.49 4.81
CA ALA A 12 48.95 30.00 4.51
C ALA A 12 48.38 29.39 3.21
N ALA A 13 49.20 29.18 2.20
CA ALA A 13 48.79 28.50 0.95
C ALA A 13 48.49 26.99 1.18
N MET A 14 49.25 26.29 2.04
CA MET A 14 49.00 24.92 2.44
C MET A 14 47.71 24.76 3.29
N SER A 15 47.39 25.75 4.13
CA SER A 15 46.16 25.69 4.94
C SER A 15 44.90 25.96 4.11
N LEU A 16 45.01 26.70 3.03
CA LEU A 16 43.90 26.94 2.08
C LEU A 16 43.59 25.73 1.19
N THR A 17 44.55 24.84 0.96
CA THR A 17 44.32 23.60 0.17
C THR A 17 43.70 22.48 1.02
N LEU A 18 43.70 22.57 2.34
CA LEU A 18 43.04 21.61 3.23
C LEU A 18 41.55 21.92 3.47
N ALA A 19 41.08 23.08 3.03
CA ALA A 19 39.67 23.47 3.12
C ALA A 19 38.90 23.15 1.82
N SER A 20 39.51 22.40 0.87
CA SER A 20 38.90 22.06 -0.42
C SER A 20 38.13 20.78 -0.30
N CYS A 21 36.82 20.95 -0.34
CA CYS A 21 35.81 20.02 -0.86
C CYS A 21 35.84 18.58 -0.30
N SER A 22 35.19 18.38 0.84
CA SER A 22 34.63 17.05 1.19
C SER A 22 33.67 16.53 0.13
N ASP A 23 32.97 17.41 -0.55
CA ASP A 23 31.98 17.05 -1.59
C ASP A 23 32.58 16.55 -2.92
N LEU A 24 33.88 16.76 -3.18
CA LEU A 24 34.49 16.40 -4.46
C LEU A 24 34.76 14.89 -4.59
N PHE A 25 34.76 14.16 -3.49
CA PHE A 25 35.03 12.72 -3.43
C PHE A 25 33.84 11.88 -2.98
N GLU A 26 32.72 12.52 -2.65
CA GLU A 26 31.46 11.79 -2.47
C GLU A 26 30.91 11.51 -3.87
N PRO A 27 30.77 10.22 -4.26
CA PRO A 27 30.11 9.88 -5.49
C PRO A 27 28.68 10.45 -5.40
N ALA A 28 28.27 11.19 -6.43
CA ALA A 28 26.89 11.64 -6.52
C ALA A 28 25.99 10.39 -6.38
N GLU A 29 25.17 10.35 -5.34
CA GLU A 29 24.19 9.28 -5.16
C GLU A 29 23.05 9.45 -6.20
N GLU A 30 23.38 9.24 -7.49
CA GLU A 30 22.47 9.51 -8.60
C GLU A 30 21.22 8.61 -8.56
N ASN A 31 21.26 7.49 -7.85
CA ASN A 31 20.19 6.48 -7.85
C ASN A 31 19.61 6.19 -6.45
N ASN A 32 20.07 6.86 -5.40
CA ASN A 32 19.54 6.67 -4.05
C ASN A 32 18.92 7.98 -3.58
N ARG A 33 17.61 8.12 -3.78
CA ARG A 33 16.87 9.32 -3.38
C ARG A 33 16.32 9.13 -1.97
N GLY A 34 16.56 10.13 -1.12
CA GLY A 34 16.03 10.16 0.24
C GLY A 34 14.50 10.37 0.26
N LEU A 35 13.87 10.08 1.39
CA LEU A 35 12.44 10.30 1.58
C LEU A 35 12.04 11.78 1.45
N ASP A 36 12.96 12.71 1.71
CA ASP A 36 12.76 14.16 1.60
C ASP A 36 12.54 14.63 0.14
N GLU A 37 13.10 13.93 -0.84
CA GLU A 37 12.83 14.21 -2.25
C GLU A 37 11.38 13.88 -2.66
N ILE A 38 10.75 12.95 -1.96
CA ILE A 38 9.34 12.57 -2.20
C ILE A 38 8.42 13.77 -2.04
N TYR A 39 8.73 14.71 -1.14
CA TYR A 39 7.85 15.83 -0.82
C TYR A 39 7.69 16.82 -1.98
N ASN A 40 8.70 16.98 -2.81
CA ASN A 40 8.70 17.89 -3.94
C ASN A 40 8.45 17.20 -5.29
N GLU A 41 8.47 15.88 -5.30
CA GLU A 41 8.34 15.05 -6.49
C GLU A 41 7.14 14.08 -6.34
N PRO A 42 5.89 14.53 -6.52
CA PRO A 42 4.69 13.70 -6.33
C PRO A 42 4.70 12.38 -7.11
N THR A 43 5.42 12.31 -8.21
CA THR A 43 5.62 11.08 -9.02
C THR A 43 6.34 9.98 -8.24
N TYR A 44 7.28 10.33 -7.37
CA TYR A 44 7.95 9.36 -6.50
C TYR A 44 7.03 8.84 -5.41
N ALA A 45 6.29 9.74 -4.77
CA ALA A 45 5.27 9.36 -3.81
C ALA A 45 4.24 8.41 -4.45
N GLN A 46 3.81 8.69 -5.69
CA GLN A 46 2.94 7.79 -6.45
C GLN A 46 3.61 6.44 -6.76
N GLY A 47 4.93 6.39 -6.88
CA GLY A 47 5.68 5.14 -7.05
C GLY A 47 5.49 4.19 -5.87
N LEU A 48 5.54 4.69 -4.63
CA LEU A 48 5.27 3.90 -3.43
C LEU A 48 3.83 3.36 -3.42
N LEU A 49 2.86 4.22 -3.75
CA LEU A 49 1.46 3.81 -3.89
C LEU A 49 1.27 2.80 -5.03
N GLY A 50 1.96 3.04 -6.16
CA GLY A 50 1.93 2.17 -7.34
C GLY A 50 2.42 0.76 -7.05
N TYR A 51 3.38 0.61 -6.13
CA TYR A 51 3.84 -0.70 -5.69
C TYR A 51 2.71 -1.52 -5.05
N GLY A 52 1.81 -0.86 -4.29
CA GLY A 52 0.63 -1.49 -3.73
C GLY A 52 -0.29 -2.12 -4.78
N TYR A 53 -0.45 -1.48 -5.93
CA TYR A 53 -1.18 -2.04 -7.07
C TYR A 53 -0.41 -3.14 -7.79
N ALA A 54 0.88 -2.95 -8.02
CA ALA A 54 1.72 -3.87 -8.79
C ALA A 54 1.87 -5.26 -8.13
N MET A 55 1.79 -5.31 -6.80
CA MET A 55 1.93 -6.54 -6.03
C MET A 55 0.61 -7.30 -5.86
N LEU A 56 -0.51 -6.78 -6.34
CA LEU A 56 -1.79 -7.48 -6.31
C LEU A 56 -1.74 -8.75 -7.20
N PRO A 57 -2.45 -9.82 -6.80
CA PRO A 57 -2.41 -11.11 -7.51
C PRO A 57 -3.25 -11.13 -8.79
N TYR A 58 -3.46 -9.99 -9.44
CA TYR A 58 -4.22 -9.88 -10.67
C TYR A 58 -3.33 -10.12 -11.89
N ASN A 59 -2.97 -11.36 -12.11
CA ASN A 59 -2.20 -11.74 -13.28
C ASN A 59 -3.11 -11.92 -14.50
N THR A 60 -2.64 -11.48 -15.65
CA THR A 60 -3.32 -11.68 -16.93
C THR A 60 -3.37 -13.14 -17.39
N LYS A 61 -2.59 -14.01 -16.76
CA LYS A 61 -2.57 -15.45 -17.01
C LYS A 61 -3.03 -16.17 -15.74
N SER A 62 -4.28 -16.61 -15.74
CA SER A 62 -4.72 -17.59 -14.74
C SER A 62 -4.10 -18.93 -15.09
N VAL A 63 -3.29 -19.46 -14.19
CA VAL A 63 -2.72 -20.80 -14.27
C VAL A 63 -3.19 -21.66 -13.10
N THR A 64 -4.11 -21.13 -12.32
CA THR A 64 -4.65 -21.79 -11.11
C THR A 64 -5.47 -23.03 -11.42
N ASP A 65 -6.06 -23.12 -12.61
CA ASP A 65 -6.81 -24.29 -13.06
C ASP A 65 -5.93 -25.55 -13.10
N ILE A 66 -4.60 -25.37 -13.29
CA ILE A 66 -3.63 -26.46 -13.26
C ILE A 66 -3.48 -27.06 -11.85
N ALA A 67 -3.91 -26.35 -10.81
CA ALA A 67 -3.94 -26.85 -9.45
C ALA A 67 -5.17 -27.75 -9.17
N THR A 68 -6.09 -27.87 -10.12
CA THR A 68 -7.33 -28.63 -10.01
C THR A 68 -7.31 -29.83 -10.97
N ASP A 69 -8.43 -30.54 -11.07
CA ASP A 69 -8.67 -31.60 -12.04
C ASP A 69 -9.18 -31.10 -13.41
N ASP A 70 -9.44 -29.79 -13.52
CA ASP A 70 -9.96 -29.16 -14.75
C ASP A 70 -8.89 -28.99 -15.84
N ALA A 71 -7.62 -28.85 -15.47
CA ALA A 71 -6.54 -28.64 -16.43
C ALA A 71 -5.24 -29.32 -16.06
N VAL A 72 -4.44 -29.63 -17.06
CA VAL A 72 -3.09 -30.22 -16.91
C VAL A 72 -2.07 -29.40 -17.70
N SER A 73 -0.91 -29.13 -17.12
CA SER A 73 0.21 -28.51 -17.80
C SER A 73 1.22 -29.55 -18.28
N ASN A 74 1.75 -29.36 -19.49
CA ASN A 74 2.92 -30.07 -19.99
C ASN A 74 4.25 -29.46 -19.53
N ASP A 75 4.21 -28.29 -18.87
CA ASP A 75 5.37 -27.66 -18.24
C ASP A 75 5.58 -28.25 -16.85
N LEU A 76 6.54 -29.15 -16.74
CA LEU A 76 6.89 -29.81 -15.47
C LEU A 76 7.49 -28.86 -14.43
N THR A 77 7.86 -27.65 -14.81
CA THR A 77 8.36 -26.61 -13.90
C THR A 77 7.24 -25.75 -13.33
N ASN A 78 6.00 -25.92 -13.80
CA ASN A 78 4.86 -25.17 -13.31
C ASN A 78 4.61 -25.46 -11.83
N SER A 79 4.68 -24.41 -10.99
CA SER A 79 4.59 -24.54 -9.54
C SER A 79 3.21 -25.03 -9.06
N PHE A 80 2.14 -24.82 -9.81
CA PHE A 80 0.78 -25.27 -9.47
C PHE A 80 0.59 -26.78 -9.61
N LEU A 81 1.47 -27.48 -10.35
CA LEU A 81 1.48 -28.94 -10.38
C LEU A 81 1.72 -29.53 -8.99
N LYS A 82 2.41 -28.83 -8.09
CA LYS A 82 2.62 -29.26 -6.70
C LYS A 82 1.31 -29.37 -5.94
N MET A 83 0.34 -28.49 -6.21
CA MET A 83 -0.99 -28.54 -5.60
C MET A 83 -1.79 -29.71 -6.16
N ALA A 84 -1.83 -29.88 -7.49
CA ALA A 84 -2.52 -30.99 -8.14
C ALA A 84 -1.99 -32.36 -7.70
N THR A 85 -0.69 -32.47 -7.42
CA THR A 85 -0.06 -33.74 -6.97
C THR A 85 0.03 -33.90 -5.45
N GLY A 86 -0.44 -32.91 -4.68
CA GLY A 86 -0.37 -32.92 -3.21
C GLY A 86 1.06 -32.79 -2.64
N SER A 87 2.03 -32.32 -3.47
CA SER A 87 3.44 -32.19 -3.06
C SER A 87 3.83 -30.79 -2.56
N TRP A 88 2.87 -29.88 -2.42
CA TRP A 88 3.11 -28.56 -1.86
C TRP A 88 3.35 -28.60 -0.35
N THR A 89 4.09 -27.63 0.17
CA THR A 89 4.40 -27.48 1.59
C THR A 89 4.40 -26.02 1.97
N ALA A 90 4.41 -25.69 3.25
CA ALA A 90 4.51 -24.31 3.75
C ALA A 90 5.74 -23.56 3.19
N ASN A 91 6.84 -24.27 2.91
CA ASN A 91 8.06 -23.70 2.33
C ASN A 91 8.04 -23.68 0.78
N SER A 92 7.06 -24.32 0.17
CA SER A 92 6.92 -24.43 -1.30
C SER A 92 5.46 -24.32 -1.69
N ASP A 93 4.86 -23.19 -1.34
CA ASP A 93 3.46 -22.87 -1.61
C ASP A 93 3.37 -21.96 -2.84
N PRO A 94 2.79 -22.42 -3.96
CA PRO A 94 2.64 -21.62 -5.18
C PRO A 94 1.64 -20.47 -5.02
N MET A 95 0.78 -20.51 -4.00
CA MET A 95 -0.20 -19.48 -3.69
C MET A 95 0.30 -18.44 -2.67
N SER A 96 1.52 -18.62 -2.13
CA SER A 96 2.05 -17.74 -1.11
C SER A 96 2.02 -16.26 -1.52
N ARG A 97 1.51 -15.43 -0.63
CA ARG A 97 1.48 -13.97 -0.75
C ARG A 97 2.43 -13.28 0.22
N TRP A 98 3.20 -14.06 1.00
CA TRP A 98 3.99 -13.54 2.10
C TRP A 98 4.94 -12.43 1.67
N THR A 99 5.82 -12.70 0.72
CA THR A 99 6.85 -11.73 0.29
C THR A 99 6.23 -10.49 -0.33
N ASN A 100 5.36 -10.67 -1.32
CA ASN A 100 4.79 -9.53 -2.07
C ASN A 100 3.79 -8.73 -1.23
N GLY A 101 2.95 -9.41 -0.44
CA GLY A 101 1.97 -8.74 0.42
C GLY A 101 2.64 -7.95 1.54
N ARG A 102 3.67 -8.53 2.20
CA ARG A 102 4.44 -7.84 3.24
C ARG A 102 5.20 -6.63 2.69
N ALA A 103 5.89 -6.79 1.56
CA ALA A 103 6.57 -5.68 0.91
C ALA A 103 5.60 -4.57 0.50
N SER A 104 4.44 -4.93 -0.06
CA SER A 104 3.40 -3.96 -0.42
C SER A 104 2.91 -3.16 0.80
N ILE A 105 2.59 -3.84 1.90
CA ILE A 105 2.16 -3.19 3.15
C ILE A 105 3.26 -2.26 3.68
N GLN A 106 4.53 -2.66 3.63
CA GLN A 106 5.65 -1.82 4.04
C GLN A 106 5.70 -0.52 3.24
N TYR A 107 5.63 -0.59 1.89
CA TYR A 107 5.64 0.61 1.05
C TYR A 107 4.40 1.49 1.26
N LEU A 108 3.23 0.89 1.47
CA LEU A 108 2.00 1.62 1.79
C LEU A 108 2.07 2.30 3.15
N ASN A 109 2.69 1.67 4.16
CA ASN A 109 2.92 2.30 5.46
C ASN A 109 3.86 3.51 5.36
N ILE A 110 4.97 3.38 4.62
CA ILE A 110 5.86 4.52 4.33
C ILE A 110 5.07 5.62 3.62
N PHE A 111 4.27 5.27 2.62
CA PHE A 111 3.45 6.23 1.90
C PHE A 111 2.47 6.96 2.84
N LEU A 112 1.73 6.22 3.69
CA LEU A 112 0.77 6.79 4.64
C LEU A 112 1.42 7.72 5.66
N GLN A 113 2.66 7.43 6.07
CA GLN A 113 3.44 8.29 6.97
C GLN A 113 3.86 9.60 6.30
N GLU A 114 4.13 9.58 4.99
CA GLU A 114 4.73 10.70 4.27
C GLU A 114 3.73 11.50 3.42
N VAL A 115 2.57 10.95 3.10
CA VAL A 115 1.61 11.49 2.13
C VAL A 115 1.16 12.93 2.41
N ASP A 116 1.02 13.29 3.68
CA ASP A 116 0.59 14.63 4.11
C ASP A 116 1.66 15.71 3.87
N LYS A 117 2.93 15.32 3.73
CA LYS A 117 4.06 16.22 3.50
C LYS A 117 4.31 16.50 2.01
N VAL A 118 3.68 15.71 1.12
CA VAL A 118 3.91 15.79 -0.32
C VAL A 118 3.21 17.01 -0.92
N ASN A 119 3.92 17.75 -1.75
CA ASN A 119 3.42 18.89 -2.49
C ASN A 119 2.65 18.46 -3.76
N TRP A 120 1.51 17.79 -3.58
CA TRP A 120 0.69 17.20 -4.66
C TRP A 120 0.29 18.18 -5.76
N ALA A 121 0.09 19.43 -5.41
CA ALA A 121 -0.25 20.51 -6.34
C ALA A 121 0.17 21.88 -5.77
N LYS A 122 0.33 22.87 -6.65
CA LYS A 122 0.60 24.26 -6.26
C LYS A 122 -0.62 24.90 -5.58
N ASP A 123 -1.81 24.60 -6.08
CA ASP A 123 -3.06 25.02 -5.48
C ASP A 123 -3.33 24.22 -4.21
N GLU A 124 -3.62 24.91 -3.10
CA GLU A 124 -3.76 24.29 -1.78
C GLU A 124 -4.99 23.38 -1.69
N ASN A 125 -6.10 23.78 -2.30
CA ASN A 125 -7.31 22.98 -2.30
C ASN A 125 -7.12 21.71 -3.13
N ALA A 126 -6.50 21.82 -4.30
CA ALA A 126 -6.15 20.67 -5.12
C ALA A 126 -5.15 19.75 -4.39
N ARG A 127 -4.14 20.33 -3.71
CA ARG A 127 -3.18 19.58 -2.91
C ARG A 127 -3.87 18.72 -1.83
N LYS A 128 -4.82 19.34 -1.10
CA LYS A 128 -5.60 18.64 -0.07
C LYS A 128 -6.45 17.51 -0.67
N MET A 129 -7.14 17.78 -1.78
CA MET A 129 -7.93 16.76 -2.47
C MET A 129 -7.06 15.59 -2.99
N TYR A 130 -5.89 15.88 -3.58
CA TYR A 130 -4.96 14.83 -4.00
C TYR A 130 -4.44 14.01 -2.82
N CYS A 131 -4.09 14.67 -1.71
CA CYS A 131 -3.67 14.00 -0.49
C CYS A 131 -4.75 13.02 -0.01
N ASP A 132 -6.01 13.48 0.12
CA ASP A 132 -7.14 12.65 0.54
C ASP A 132 -7.36 11.47 -0.43
N SER A 133 -7.33 11.73 -1.74
CA SER A 133 -7.49 10.69 -2.77
C SER A 133 -6.41 9.61 -2.65
N ARG A 134 -5.14 9.99 -2.57
CA ARG A 134 -4.02 9.05 -2.52
C ARG A 134 -3.95 8.30 -1.19
N LYS A 135 -4.31 8.98 -0.10
CA LYS A 135 -4.42 8.38 1.24
C LYS A 135 -5.52 7.32 1.28
N GLY A 136 -6.69 7.64 0.73
CA GLY A 136 -7.80 6.69 0.62
C GLY A 136 -7.45 5.46 -0.21
N GLU A 137 -6.74 5.63 -1.34
CA GLU A 137 -6.24 4.51 -2.14
C GLU A 137 -5.25 3.64 -1.34
N ALA A 138 -4.34 4.27 -0.58
CA ALA A 138 -3.34 3.54 0.20
C ALA A 138 -3.98 2.69 1.30
N TYR A 139 -4.97 3.21 1.99
CA TYR A 139 -5.73 2.43 2.98
C TYR A 139 -6.44 1.24 2.34
N ALA A 140 -7.18 1.44 1.25
CA ALA A 140 -7.87 0.34 0.58
C ALA A 140 -6.91 -0.71 0.00
N LEU A 141 -5.74 -0.30 -0.53
CA LEU A 141 -4.68 -1.20 -0.98
C LEU A 141 -4.07 -1.98 0.17
N ARG A 142 -3.85 -1.35 1.33
CA ARG A 142 -3.33 -2.03 2.52
C ARG A 142 -4.32 -3.09 3.02
N ALA A 143 -5.60 -2.74 3.10
CA ALA A 143 -6.67 -3.66 3.41
C ALA A 143 -6.71 -4.87 2.45
N LEU A 144 -6.63 -4.62 1.14
CA LEU A 144 -6.66 -5.67 0.12
C LEU A 144 -5.44 -6.59 0.19
N ASN A 145 -4.24 -6.03 0.40
CA ASN A 145 -3.03 -6.84 0.57
C ASN A 145 -3.07 -7.67 1.87
N LEU A 146 -3.59 -7.10 2.96
CA LEU A 146 -3.79 -7.83 4.22
C LEU A 146 -4.85 -8.94 4.07
N TYR A 147 -5.92 -8.69 3.33
CA TYR A 147 -6.92 -9.71 2.98
C TYR A 147 -6.29 -10.92 2.27
N TYR A 148 -5.46 -10.68 1.25
CA TYR A 148 -4.77 -11.76 0.54
C TYR A 148 -3.75 -12.50 1.42
N LEU A 149 -3.05 -11.80 2.31
CA LEU A 149 -2.20 -12.44 3.30
C LEU A 149 -3.02 -13.31 4.26
N LEU A 150 -4.13 -12.78 4.76
CA LEU A 150 -5.02 -13.47 5.69
C LEU A 150 -5.62 -14.72 5.06
N MET A 151 -6.11 -14.63 3.83
CA MET A 151 -6.69 -15.73 3.08
C MET A 151 -5.70 -16.87 2.84
N ASN A 152 -4.42 -16.56 2.55
CA ASN A 152 -3.42 -17.57 2.20
C ASN A 152 -2.61 -18.08 3.40
N HIS A 153 -2.48 -17.29 4.46
CA HIS A 153 -1.60 -17.59 5.60
C HIS A 153 -2.31 -17.62 6.94
N GLY A 154 -3.60 -17.21 7.01
CA GLY A 154 -4.43 -17.37 8.19
C GLY A 154 -4.94 -18.80 8.36
N GLY A 155 -5.31 -19.18 9.59
CA GLY A 155 -5.91 -20.49 9.82
C GLY A 155 -5.79 -20.98 11.26
N TRP A 156 -6.41 -22.12 11.49
CA TRP A 156 -6.44 -22.79 12.76
C TRP A 156 -5.08 -23.43 13.10
N THR A 157 -4.66 -23.25 14.32
CA THR A 157 -3.50 -23.92 14.89
C THR A 157 -3.89 -25.27 15.49
N ALA A 158 -2.91 -26.13 15.75
CA ALA A 158 -3.15 -27.44 16.34
C ALA A 158 -3.75 -27.37 17.77
N ASP A 159 -3.54 -26.23 18.46
CA ASP A 159 -4.12 -25.96 19.80
C ASP A 159 -5.47 -25.24 19.73
N GLY A 160 -6.09 -25.17 18.55
CA GLY A 160 -7.45 -24.68 18.36
C GLY A 160 -7.61 -23.15 18.36
N LYS A 161 -6.54 -22.40 18.07
CA LYS A 161 -6.60 -20.94 17.93
C LYS A 161 -6.68 -20.57 16.46
N LEU A 162 -7.59 -19.67 16.12
CA LEU A 162 -7.67 -19.09 14.79
C LEU A 162 -6.75 -17.87 14.71
N LEU A 163 -5.62 -18.01 14.02
CA LEU A 163 -4.60 -16.96 13.87
C LEU A 163 -4.58 -16.41 12.44
N GLY A 164 -4.38 -15.10 12.36
CA GLY A 164 -4.11 -14.36 11.12
C GLY A 164 -2.61 -14.28 10.82
N VAL A 165 -2.17 -13.09 10.49
CA VAL A 165 -0.77 -12.71 10.23
C VAL A 165 -0.39 -11.53 11.13
N PRO A 166 0.90 -11.17 11.28
CA PRO A 166 1.25 -9.95 11.98
C PRO A 166 0.66 -8.71 11.29
N ASN A 167 -0.14 -7.93 12.02
CA ASN A 167 -0.65 -6.65 11.54
C ASN A 167 0.45 -5.60 11.58
N LEU A 168 0.77 -5.04 10.41
CA LEU A 168 1.75 -3.98 10.26
C LEU A 168 1.06 -2.71 9.80
N THR A 169 0.93 -1.75 10.70
CA THR A 169 0.30 -0.45 10.45
C THR A 169 1.30 0.70 10.34
N GLU A 170 2.56 0.42 10.72
CA GLU A 170 3.67 1.36 10.67
C GLU A 170 4.81 0.80 9.81
N PRO A 171 5.67 1.65 9.21
CA PRO A 171 6.86 1.19 8.53
C PRO A 171 7.80 0.44 9.46
N GLU A 172 8.32 -0.69 9.00
CA GLU A 172 9.38 -1.40 9.70
C GLU A 172 10.76 -0.85 9.29
N THR A 173 11.66 -0.73 10.25
CA THR A 173 13.03 -0.28 10.07
C THR A 173 14.01 -1.43 10.29
N SER A 174 15.27 -1.28 9.90
CA SER A 174 16.31 -2.32 10.09
C SER A 174 16.60 -2.67 11.55
N THR A 175 16.10 -1.87 12.50
CA THR A 175 16.26 -2.09 13.94
C THR A 175 15.08 -2.77 14.61
N ASP A 176 14.00 -2.99 13.87
CA ASP A 176 12.79 -3.62 14.41
C ASP A 176 12.95 -5.14 14.53
N ASP A 177 12.21 -5.73 15.48
CA ASP A 177 12.06 -7.18 15.55
C ASP A 177 11.13 -7.68 14.44
N PHE A 178 11.69 -8.43 13.50
CA PHE A 178 10.93 -9.04 12.40
C PHE A 178 10.22 -10.34 12.80
N ASN A 179 10.48 -10.89 13.99
CA ASN A 179 9.84 -12.10 14.51
C ASN A 179 8.57 -11.76 15.31
N LYS A 180 7.71 -10.91 14.75
CA LYS A 180 6.46 -10.53 15.39
C LYS A 180 5.51 -11.73 15.47
N PRO A 181 4.82 -11.93 16.62
CA PRO A 181 3.81 -12.97 16.72
C PRO A 181 2.66 -12.70 15.75
N ARG A 182 1.96 -13.77 15.37
CA ARG A 182 0.74 -13.66 14.58
C ARG A 182 -0.37 -13.03 15.44
N ASN A 183 -1.10 -12.09 14.87
CA ASN A 183 -2.36 -11.63 15.42
C ASN A 183 -3.44 -12.70 15.29
N THR A 184 -4.53 -12.57 16.02
CA THR A 184 -5.73 -13.36 15.77
C THR A 184 -6.31 -13.02 14.39
N PHE A 185 -7.09 -13.94 13.85
CA PHE A 185 -7.76 -13.72 12.58
C PHE A 185 -8.73 -12.51 12.69
N GLN A 186 -9.44 -12.40 13.84
CA GLN A 186 -10.34 -11.28 14.11
C GLN A 186 -9.62 -9.94 14.15
N GLU A 187 -8.45 -9.84 14.82
CA GLU A 187 -7.66 -8.60 14.80
C GLU A 187 -7.22 -8.20 13.39
N CYS A 188 -6.95 -9.16 12.52
CA CYS A 188 -6.66 -8.88 11.11
C CYS A 188 -7.91 -8.35 10.36
N LEU A 189 -9.08 -8.93 10.63
CA LEU A 189 -10.35 -8.43 10.07
C LEU A 189 -10.63 -7.01 10.54
N ASP A 190 -10.47 -6.73 11.84
CA ASP A 190 -10.69 -5.41 12.42
C ASP A 190 -9.78 -4.36 11.78
N GLN A 191 -8.51 -4.72 11.51
CA GLN A 191 -7.58 -3.84 10.79
C GLN A 191 -8.02 -3.60 9.35
N ILE A 192 -8.45 -4.64 8.63
CA ILE A 192 -8.95 -4.51 7.26
C ILE A 192 -10.16 -3.58 7.23
N TYR A 193 -11.13 -3.79 8.12
CA TYR A 193 -12.32 -2.93 8.19
C TYR A 193 -11.98 -1.49 8.54
N SER A 194 -11.07 -1.27 9.48
CA SER A 194 -10.59 0.07 9.84
C SER A 194 -9.98 0.80 8.65
N ASP A 195 -9.15 0.12 7.86
CA ASP A 195 -8.54 0.70 6.66
C ASP A 195 -9.60 1.00 5.58
N LEU A 196 -10.59 0.13 5.41
CA LEU A 196 -11.69 0.36 4.46
C LEU A 196 -12.59 1.51 4.90
N ASP A 197 -12.81 1.70 6.20
CA ASP A 197 -13.54 2.84 6.75
C ASP A 197 -12.82 4.16 6.48
N GLU A 198 -11.48 4.19 6.66
CA GLU A 198 -10.68 5.37 6.31
C GLU A 198 -10.70 5.64 4.80
N ALA A 199 -10.62 4.60 3.97
CA ALA A 199 -10.73 4.74 2.52
C ALA A 199 -12.10 5.34 2.11
N ALA A 200 -13.19 4.85 2.67
CA ALA A 200 -14.55 5.32 2.38
C ALA A 200 -14.77 6.80 2.75
N LYS A 201 -14.13 7.30 3.81
CA LYS A 201 -14.18 8.73 4.20
C LYS A 201 -13.48 9.65 3.18
N LEU A 202 -12.48 9.12 2.50
CA LEU A 202 -11.56 9.91 1.66
C LEU A 202 -11.89 9.81 0.18
N LEU A 203 -12.35 8.64 -0.29
CA LEU A 203 -12.63 8.37 -1.69
C LEU A 203 -14.08 8.71 -2.08
N PRO A 204 -14.33 9.12 -3.34
CA PRO A 204 -15.69 9.17 -3.86
C PRO A 204 -16.19 7.74 -4.07
N LEU A 205 -17.51 7.55 -4.02
CA LEU A 205 -18.09 6.24 -4.29
C LEU A 205 -17.67 5.74 -5.68
N ASP A 206 -17.81 6.60 -6.69
CA ASP A 206 -17.36 6.37 -8.07
C ASP A 206 -16.66 7.60 -8.62
N TYR A 207 -15.68 7.40 -9.49
CA TYR A 207 -15.03 8.50 -10.21
C TYR A 207 -15.90 8.94 -11.40
N ASN A 208 -16.78 9.91 -11.16
CA ASN A 208 -17.63 10.53 -12.15
C ASN A 208 -17.47 12.05 -12.13
N ASP A 209 -17.61 12.67 -13.30
CA ASP A 209 -17.58 14.12 -13.38
C ASP A 209 -18.87 14.71 -12.80
N LEU A 210 -18.72 15.66 -11.89
CA LEU A 210 -19.81 16.52 -11.45
C LEU A 210 -20.12 17.54 -12.54
N THR A 211 -21.38 17.81 -12.76
CA THR A 211 -21.85 18.82 -13.73
C THR A 211 -22.35 20.09 -13.06
N ASN A 212 -22.59 20.05 -11.74
CA ASN A 212 -23.11 21.17 -10.98
C ASN A 212 -22.19 21.46 -9.78
N ASP A 213 -21.83 22.74 -9.59
CA ASP A 213 -20.97 23.18 -8.50
C ASP A 213 -21.59 22.92 -7.11
N ASN A 214 -22.92 22.84 -7.04
CA ASN A 214 -23.61 22.50 -5.80
C ASN A 214 -23.40 21.07 -5.34
N ASP A 215 -22.96 20.19 -6.22
CA ASP A 215 -22.74 18.77 -5.93
C ASP A 215 -21.33 18.50 -5.36
N VAL A 216 -20.45 19.51 -5.34
CA VAL A 216 -19.15 19.41 -4.67
C VAL A 216 -19.37 19.03 -3.20
N PRO A 217 -18.72 17.94 -2.68
CA PRO A 217 -18.91 17.53 -1.30
C PRO A 217 -18.61 18.62 -0.28
N ALA A 218 -19.41 18.69 0.79
CA ALA A 218 -19.32 19.74 1.81
C ALA A 218 -17.90 19.91 2.36
N LYS A 219 -17.20 18.80 2.66
CA LYS A 219 -15.83 18.81 3.18
C LYS A 219 -14.84 19.57 2.28
N TYR A 220 -15.06 19.58 0.96
CA TYR A 220 -14.21 20.30 0.02
C TYR A 220 -14.68 21.74 -0.21
N LYS A 221 -15.99 22.01 -0.12
CA LYS A 221 -16.50 23.39 -0.09
C LYS A 221 -15.96 24.18 1.09
N GLU A 222 -15.87 23.54 2.27
CA GLU A 222 -15.34 24.15 3.50
C GLU A 222 -13.88 24.60 3.36
N ILE A 223 -13.07 23.89 2.59
CA ILE A 223 -11.67 24.28 2.31
C ILE A 223 -11.54 25.22 1.09
N GLY A 224 -12.65 25.58 0.41
CA GLY A 224 -12.66 26.58 -0.64
C GLY A 224 -12.75 26.05 -2.08
N VAL A 225 -13.02 24.76 -2.29
CA VAL A 225 -13.32 24.20 -3.63
C VAL A 225 -14.72 24.68 -4.06
N LYS A 226 -14.78 25.50 -5.11
CA LYS A 226 -16.01 26.20 -5.51
C LYS A 226 -16.71 25.58 -6.70
N THR A 227 -15.96 24.91 -7.58
CA THR A 227 -16.51 24.45 -8.86
C THR A 227 -16.42 22.93 -9.02
N ALA A 228 -17.36 22.37 -9.76
CA ALA A 228 -17.33 20.98 -10.20
C ALA A 228 -16.03 20.69 -10.98
N GLY A 229 -15.55 21.65 -11.80
CA GLY A 229 -14.31 21.51 -12.56
C GLY A 229 -13.09 21.33 -11.67
N ASP A 230 -12.97 22.09 -10.57
CA ASP A 230 -11.87 21.93 -9.62
C ASP A 230 -11.90 20.56 -8.93
N TYR A 231 -13.08 20.09 -8.54
CA TYR A 231 -13.28 18.77 -7.94
C TYR A 231 -12.95 17.65 -8.94
N ASN A 232 -13.42 17.75 -10.17
CA ASN A 232 -13.25 16.73 -11.21
C ASN A 232 -11.79 16.48 -11.59
N ARG A 233 -10.92 17.48 -11.42
CA ARG A 233 -9.46 17.32 -11.64
C ARG A 233 -8.85 16.22 -10.77
N VAL A 234 -9.45 15.94 -9.60
CA VAL A 234 -8.92 14.99 -8.62
C VAL A 234 -9.82 13.77 -8.45
N PHE A 235 -11.13 13.96 -8.56
CA PHE A 235 -12.12 12.92 -8.31
C PHE A 235 -13.06 12.64 -9.49
N GLY A 236 -12.76 13.22 -10.65
CA GLY A 236 -13.55 13.03 -11.86
C GLY A 236 -13.23 11.72 -12.60
N SER A 237 -13.91 11.56 -13.72
CA SER A 237 -13.88 10.37 -14.59
C SER A 237 -12.49 9.99 -15.11
N ILE A 238 -11.57 10.96 -15.18
CA ILE A 238 -10.16 10.73 -15.55
C ILE A 238 -9.44 9.77 -14.58
N MET A 239 -9.94 9.64 -13.36
CA MET A 239 -9.35 8.77 -12.32
C MET A 239 -9.93 7.35 -12.32
N ARG A 240 -10.81 7.00 -13.24
CA ARG A 240 -11.34 5.63 -13.39
C ARG A 240 -10.22 4.63 -13.57
N GLY A 241 -10.36 3.45 -12.97
CA GLY A 241 -9.33 2.43 -12.91
C GLY A 241 -8.48 2.46 -11.63
N ARG A 242 -8.62 3.51 -10.81
CA ARG A 242 -8.07 3.55 -9.45
C ARG A 242 -9.11 3.05 -8.45
N ILE A 243 -8.67 2.67 -7.24
CA ILE A 243 -9.60 2.26 -6.18
C ILE A 243 -10.52 3.44 -5.84
N SER A 244 -11.82 3.16 -5.86
CA SER A 244 -12.91 4.05 -5.46
C SER A 244 -13.57 3.54 -4.16
N GLY A 245 -14.49 4.31 -3.61
CA GLY A 245 -15.29 3.88 -2.47
C GLY A 245 -16.06 2.60 -2.76
N ARG A 246 -16.64 2.45 -3.97
CA ARG A 246 -17.32 1.21 -4.38
C ARG A 246 -16.38 0.00 -4.41
N ILE A 247 -15.15 0.18 -4.86
CA ILE A 247 -14.16 -0.91 -4.82
C ILE A 247 -13.81 -1.25 -3.37
N ALA A 248 -13.71 -0.25 -2.46
CA ALA A 248 -13.51 -0.51 -1.04
C ALA A 248 -14.68 -1.31 -0.42
N GLU A 249 -15.92 -1.01 -0.78
CA GLU A 249 -17.09 -1.79 -0.36
C GLU A 249 -17.08 -3.22 -0.94
N ALA A 250 -16.68 -3.39 -2.19
CA ALA A 250 -16.51 -4.71 -2.78
C ALA A 250 -15.44 -5.55 -2.08
N ILE A 251 -14.33 -4.93 -1.67
CA ILE A 251 -13.31 -5.58 -0.84
C ILE A 251 -13.92 -6.00 0.51
N ARG A 252 -14.66 -5.12 1.17
CA ARG A 252 -15.36 -5.40 2.44
C ARG A 252 -16.27 -6.62 2.31
N SER A 253 -17.08 -6.67 1.26
CA SER A 253 -17.98 -7.79 0.97
C SER A 253 -17.22 -9.13 0.85
N GLN A 254 -16.09 -9.13 0.12
CA GLN A 254 -15.25 -10.33 -0.01
C GLN A 254 -14.65 -10.77 1.32
N VAL A 255 -14.16 -9.82 2.12
CA VAL A 255 -13.58 -10.07 3.46
C VAL A 255 -14.62 -10.66 4.40
N SER A 256 -15.82 -10.09 4.42
CA SER A 256 -16.91 -10.57 5.28
C SER A 256 -17.39 -11.96 4.86
N LEU A 257 -17.46 -12.24 3.57
CA LEU A 257 -17.81 -13.56 3.07
C LEU A 257 -16.75 -14.63 3.45
N LEU A 258 -15.47 -14.29 3.35
CA LEU A 258 -14.38 -15.17 3.81
C LEU A 258 -14.50 -15.45 5.30
N ALA A 259 -14.69 -14.43 6.12
CA ALA A 259 -14.78 -14.55 7.58
C ALA A 259 -16.02 -15.36 8.03
N ALA A 260 -17.15 -15.18 7.35
CA ALA A 260 -18.38 -15.91 7.62
C ALA A 260 -18.38 -17.37 7.12
N SER A 261 -17.37 -17.77 6.33
CA SER A 261 -17.29 -19.12 5.79
C SER A 261 -17.11 -20.17 6.91
N PRO A 262 -17.55 -21.43 6.68
CA PRO A 262 -17.43 -22.49 7.68
C PRO A 262 -16.00 -22.74 8.15
N ALA A 263 -15.00 -22.36 7.36
CA ALA A 263 -13.60 -22.49 7.72
C ALA A 263 -13.17 -21.56 8.85
N PHE A 264 -13.83 -20.40 9.03
CA PHE A 264 -13.38 -19.35 9.94
C PHE A 264 -14.47 -18.81 10.89
N SER A 265 -15.74 -19.06 10.61
CA SER A 265 -16.88 -18.45 11.32
C SER A 265 -16.87 -18.73 12.84
N GLU A 266 -16.39 -19.88 13.29
CA GLU A 266 -16.31 -20.21 14.73
C GLU A 266 -15.27 -19.34 15.48
N GLY A 267 -14.33 -18.72 14.79
CA GLY A 267 -13.27 -17.88 15.37
C GLY A 267 -13.38 -16.41 15.02
N THR A 268 -14.50 -15.96 14.42
CA THR A 268 -14.73 -14.57 14.01
C THR A 268 -16.08 -14.07 14.51
N ASN A 269 -16.25 -12.73 14.54
CA ASN A 269 -17.51 -12.06 14.88
C ASN A 269 -18.35 -11.74 13.62
N VAL A 270 -18.06 -12.39 12.49
CA VAL A 270 -18.71 -12.11 11.21
C VAL A 270 -19.54 -13.33 10.81
N ASP A 271 -20.81 -13.13 10.60
CA ASP A 271 -21.76 -14.12 10.12
C ASP A 271 -22.24 -13.83 8.69
N TYR A 272 -23.06 -14.73 8.14
CA TYR A 272 -23.61 -14.53 6.81
C TYR A 272 -24.56 -13.35 6.69
N ALA A 273 -25.21 -12.90 7.79
CA ALA A 273 -26.04 -11.71 7.77
C ALA A 273 -25.18 -10.47 7.55
N LYS A 274 -24.08 -10.33 8.30
CA LYS A 274 -23.10 -9.26 8.09
C LYS A 274 -22.51 -9.30 6.66
N ALA A 275 -22.15 -10.49 6.16
CA ALA A 275 -21.63 -10.63 4.80
C ALA A 275 -22.64 -10.22 3.72
N ALA A 276 -23.93 -10.54 3.93
CA ALA A 276 -25.02 -10.12 3.04
C ALA A 276 -25.25 -8.61 3.08
N ASP A 277 -25.22 -8.01 4.27
CA ASP A 277 -25.34 -6.55 4.43
C ASP A 277 -24.18 -5.81 3.73
N ASP A 278 -22.95 -6.28 3.90
CA ASP A 278 -21.78 -5.69 3.22
C ASP A 278 -21.85 -5.87 1.69
N ALA A 279 -22.41 -6.98 1.21
CA ALA A 279 -22.62 -7.18 -0.23
C ALA A 279 -23.72 -6.28 -0.80
N ALA A 280 -24.73 -5.94 -0.01
CA ALA A 280 -25.82 -5.08 -0.45
C ALA A 280 -25.40 -3.60 -0.62
N THR A 281 -24.23 -3.19 -0.12
CA THR A 281 -23.71 -1.81 -0.26
C THR A 281 -22.98 -1.59 -1.60
N VAL A 282 -22.59 -2.64 -2.31
CA VAL A 282 -21.84 -2.57 -3.58
C VAL A 282 -22.77 -2.29 -4.75
#